data_00c0a057b967b8dfcac81d65e41958bf
#
_entry.id   00c0a057b967b8dfcac81d65e41958bf
#
_cell.length_a   1.000
_cell.length_b   1.000
_cell.length_c   1.000
_cell.angle_alpha   90.00
_cell.angle_beta   90.00
_cell.angle_gamma   90.00
#
_symmetry.space_group_name_H-M   'P 1'
#
loop_
_entity.id
_entity.type
_entity.pdbx_description
1 polymer ?
#
loop_
_entity_poly.entity_id
_entity_poly.type
_entity_poly.pdbx_seq_one_letter_code
_entity_poly.pdbx_strand_id
1 'polypeptide(L)'
;MAIHITGAPCCWGVDDVKNPYLPPWQKVLYEAGQAGYKAIELGPYGYLPLDIDVVSKELEKNHIGIVAGTIFDDLLAEDNYPNVLKQVDDICGIITKLPKLPTEPGQRYPAPYLTVMDWGHDERDYNAGHSDRAPRLSDEDWARMMGHIKGIAEKAASWGVRAVVHPHAGGYIEFADEIDKLARDIPKDVAGLCLDTGHLWYSGMDPVTWLRKYADRLDYIHFKDINEKVYKEVLSEHIRFFEGCGKGSMCPIGTGMLDYPAIYKVLTEEIHYNGYITVEQERDPRNVATSLRDVKASCDYLHSLGFE
;
A
#
# COMPACT_ATOMS: atom_id res chain seq x y z
N MET A 1 -10.19 21.10 -1.45
CA MET A 1 -9.17 20.06 -1.60
C MET A 1 -9.46 19.05 -0.51
N ALA A 2 -9.78 17.81 -0.87
CA ALA A 2 -10.13 16.78 0.10
C ALA A 2 -9.16 15.60 -0.04
N ILE A 3 -8.49 15.24 1.06
CA ILE A 3 -7.63 14.07 1.14
C ILE A 3 -8.18 13.20 2.28
N HIS A 4 -8.88 12.15 1.88
CA HIS A 4 -9.57 11.26 2.82
C HIS A 4 -8.65 10.19 3.37
N ILE A 5 -8.77 9.97 4.68
CA ILE A 5 -7.99 8.96 5.38
C ILE A 5 -8.68 7.60 5.23
N THR A 6 -7.94 6.63 4.75
CA THR A 6 -8.35 5.23 4.66
C THR A 6 -7.31 4.34 5.35
N GLY A 7 -7.56 3.06 5.47
CA GLY A 7 -6.63 2.13 6.10
C GLY A 7 -6.46 0.84 5.32
N ALA A 8 -5.57 -0.02 5.81
CA ALA A 8 -5.37 -1.35 5.25
C ALA A 8 -5.45 -2.42 6.34
N PRO A 9 -5.90 -3.65 6.03
CA PRO A 9 -6.01 -4.74 7.00
C PRO A 9 -4.69 -5.15 7.66
N CYS A 10 -3.53 -4.83 7.06
CA CYS A 10 -2.21 -5.03 7.67
C CYS A 10 -2.06 -4.32 9.03
N CYS A 11 -2.81 -3.23 9.28
CA CYS A 11 -2.89 -2.60 10.61
C CYS A 11 -3.47 -3.52 11.69
N TRP A 12 -4.07 -4.63 11.31
CA TRP A 12 -4.55 -5.71 12.19
C TRP A 12 -3.77 -7.00 12.01
N GLY A 13 -2.62 -6.96 11.31
CA GLY A 13 -1.78 -8.12 11.02
C GLY A 13 -2.37 -9.05 9.95
N VAL A 14 -3.18 -8.51 9.04
CA VAL A 14 -3.82 -9.29 7.99
C VAL A 14 -3.03 -9.14 6.69
N ASP A 15 -2.02 -9.97 6.52
CA ASP A 15 -1.13 -9.98 5.35
C ASP A 15 -1.21 -11.30 4.56
N ASP A 16 -1.49 -12.44 5.24
CA ASP A 16 -1.64 -13.76 4.62
C ASP A 16 -2.89 -14.46 5.16
N VAL A 17 -3.82 -14.82 4.27
CA VAL A 17 -5.07 -15.55 4.62
C VAL A 17 -4.83 -16.90 5.29
N LYS A 18 -3.64 -17.48 5.15
CA LYS A 18 -3.28 -18.76 5.77
C LYS A 18 -2.82 -18.61 7.22
N ASN A 19 -2.59 -17.37 7.68
CA ASN A 19 -2.15 -17.14 9.06
C ASN A 19 -3.26 -17.52 10.05
N PRO A 20 -3.02 -18.46 10.98
CA PRO A 20 -4.06 -18.97 11.91
C PRO A 20 -4.46 -17.97 12.99
N TYR A 21 -3.77 -16.85 13.12
CA TYR A 21 -4.01 -15.82 14.14
C TYR A 21 -4.79 -14.60 13.63
N LEU A 22 -5.29 -14.64 12.40
CA LEU A 22 -6.03 -13.53 11.85
C LEU A 22 -7.27 -13.16 12.68
N PRO A 23 -7.53 -11.87 12.91
CA PRO A 23 -8.77 -11.44 13.53
C PRO A 23 -9.97 -11.71 12.59
N PRO A 24 -11.19 -11.87 13.13
CA PRO A 24 -12.38 -11.91 12.30
C PRO A 24 -12.51 -10.64 11.43
N TRP A 25 -12.83 -10.80 10.15
CA TRP A 25 -12.93 -9.69 9.20
C TRP A 25 -13.95 -8.62 9.62
N GLN A 26 -15.06 -9.01 10.27
CA GLN A 26 -16.06 -8.07 10.80
C GLN A 26 -15.45 -7.16 11.88
N LYS A 27 -14.53 -7.70 12.71
CA LYS A 27 -13.84 -6.90 13.71
C LYS A 27 -12.98 -5.84 13.05
N VAL A 28 -12.26 -6.18 11.99
CA VAL A 28 -11.41 -5.23 11.25
C VAL A 28 -12.25 -4.12 10.63
N LEU A 29 -13.36 -4.44 9.94
CA LEU A 29 -14.24 -3.43 9.36
C LEU A 29 -14.89 -2.54 10.44
N TYR A 30 -15.33 -3.13 11.54
CA TYR A 30 -15.89 -2.37 12.67
C TYR A 30 -14.88 -1.40 13.25
N GLU A 31 -13.66 -1.86 13.56
CA GLU A 31 -12.61 -1.04 14.16
C GLU A 31 -12.10 0.03 13.19
N ALA A 32 -12.05 -0.25 11.87
CA ALA A 32 -11.73 0.74 10.85
C ALA A 32 -12.74 1.90 10.83
N GLY A 33 -14.04 1.59 10.89
CA GLY A 33 -15.10 2.60 11.01
C GLY A 33 -15.01 3.40 12.33
N GLN A 34 -14.71 2.72 13.46
CA GLN A 34 -14.54 3.37 14.76
C GLN A 34 -13.29 4.26 14.82
N ALA A 35 -12.26 3.96 14.05
CA ALA A 35 -11.07 4.81 13.92
C ALA A 35 -11.32 6.09 13.14
N GLY A 36 -12.38 6.13 12.32
CA GLY A 36 -12.74 7.28 11.49
C GLY A 36 -12.32 7.14 10.01
N TYR A 37 -11.85 5.97 9.58
CA TYR A 37 -11.52 5.73 8.20
C TYR A 37 -12.75 5.85 7.28
N LYS A 38 -12.58 6.46 6.11
CA LYS A 38 -13.62 6.55 5.07
C LYS A 38 -13.73 5.27 4.24
N ALA A 39 -12.64 4.54 4.16
CA ALA A 39 -12.57 3.27 3.46
C ALA A 39 -11.41 2.42 4.00
N ILE A 40 -11.34 1.17 3.55
CA ILE A 40 -10.24 0.26 3.83
C ILE A 40 -9.85 -0.45 2.53
N GLU A 41 -8.63 -0.93 2.42
CA GLU A 41 -8.26 -1.84 1.34
C GLU A 41 -8.89 -3.21 1.54
N LEU A 42 -9.04 -3.96 0.43
CA LEU A 42 -9.60 -5.31 0.46
C LEU A 42 -8.79 -6.27 1.35
N GLY A 43 -7.46 -6.02 1.43
CA GLY A 43 -6.51 -6.95 2.02
C GLY A 43 -6.28 -8.17 1.13
N PRO A 44 -5.63 -9.22 1.64
CA PRO A 44 -5.36 -10.41 0.87
C PRO A 44 -6.65 -11.10 0.41
N TYR A 45 -6.68 -11.48 -0.88
CA TYR A 45 -7.86 -12.10 -1.49
C TYR A 45 -8.36 -13.32 -0.70
N GLY A 46 -9.64 -13.31 -0.35
CA GLY A 46 -10.28 -14.36 0.45
C GLY A 46 -10.27 -14.12 1.98
N TYR A 47 -9.67 -13.04 2.46
CA TYR A 47 -9.85 -12.62 3.85
C TYR A 47 -11.27 -12.09 4.12
N LEU A 48 -11.75 -11.17 3.30
CA LEU A 48 -13.17 -10.85 3.26
C LEU A 48 -13.92 -11.95 2.50
N PRO A 49 -15.18 -12.23 2.84
CA PRO A 49 -16.01 -13.13 2.06
C PRO A 49 -16.09 -12.74 0.59
N LEU A 50 -16.24 -13.73 -0.30
CA LEU A 50 -16.43 -13.47 -1.74
C LEU A 50 -17.87 -13.13 -2.11
N ASP A 51 -18.80 -13.21 -1.14
CA ASP A 51 -20.20 -12.82 -1.28
C ASP A 51 -20.34 -11.29 -1.17
N ILE A 52 -20.62 -10.66 -2.31
CA ILE A 52 -20.70 -9.20 -2.44
C ILE A 52 -21.77 -8.60 -1.53
N ASP A 53 -22.93 -9.26 -1.40
CA ASP A 53 -24.03 -8.75 -0.57
C ASP A 53 -23.69 -8.80 0.92
N VAL A 54 -22.97 -9.84 1.36
CA VAL A 54 -22.51 -9.98 2.74
C VAL A 54 -21.51 -8.88 3.07
N VAL A 55 -20.51 -8.66 2.19
CA VAL A 55 -19.49 -7.63 2.40
C VAL A 55 -20.10 -6.23 2.33
N SER A 56 -20.94 -5.95 1.34
CA SER A 56 -21.59 -4.64 1.17
C SER A 56 -22.40 -4.23 2.40
N LYS A 57 -23.19 -5.16 2.98
CA LYS A 57 -23.95 -4.90 4.21
C LYS A 57 -23.05 -4.55 5.41
N GLU A 58 -21.92 -5.23 5.57
CA GLU A 58 -21.00 -4.93 6.68
C GLU A 58 -20.25 -3.61 6.45
N LEU A 59 -19.89 -3.27 5.21
CA LEU A 59 -19.32 -1.97 4.85
C LEU A 59 -20.31 -0.82 5.13
N GLU A 60 -21.56 -0.95 4.69
CA GLU A 60 -22.61 0.03 4.95
C GLU A 60 -22.86 0.24 6.45
N LYS A 61 -22.94 -0.85 7.21
CA LYS A 61 -23.13 -0.83 8.67
C LYS A 61 -22.03 -0.06 9.40
N ASN A 62 -20.78 -0.14 8.89
CA ASN A 62 -19.63 0.52 9.48
C ASN A 62 -19.28 1.87 8.80
N HIS A 63 -20.10 2.30 7.82
CA HIS A 63 -19.95 3.56 7.07
C HIS A 63 -18.58 3.70 6.39
N ILE A 64 -18.03 2.61 5.86
CA ILE A 64 -16.76 2.56 5.12
C ILE A 64 -16.94 1.93 3.75
N GLY A 65 -16.01 2.21 2.82
CA GLY A 65 -15.96 1.57 1.51
C GLY A 65 -14.69 0.76 1.29
N ILE A 66 -14.50 0.26 0.06
CA ILE A 66 -13.25 -0.36 -0.38
C ILE A 66 -12.52 0.59 -1.31
N VAL A 67 -11.28 0.97 -0.96
CA VAL A 67 -10.46 1.94 -1.70
C VAL A 67 -9.51 1.30 -2.71
N ALA A 68 -9.02 0.09 -2.44
CA ALA A 68 -8.14 -0.64 -3.34
C ALA A 68 -8.20 -2.16 -3.09
N GLY A 69 -7.75 -2.91 -4.08
CA GLY A 69 -7.31 -4.30 -3.94
C GLY A 69 -5.83 -4.39 -4.25
N THR A 70 -5.19 -5.51 -3.88
CA THR A 70 -3.73 -5.61 -3.91
C THR A 70 -3.26 -6.90 -4.57
N ILE A 71 -2.34 -6.78 -5.53
CA ILE A 71 -1.45 -7.84 -5.98
C ILE A 71 -0.16 -7.72 -5.18
N PHE A 72 0.21 -8.78 -4.49
CA PHE A 72 1.44 -8.89 -3.72
C PHE A 72 2.04 -10.27 -3.97
N ASP A 73 2.84 -10.39 -5.03
CA ASP A 73 3.29 -11.66 -5.56
C ASP A 73 4.60 -11.49 -6.35
N ASP A 74 5.22 -12.62 -6.73
CA ASP A 74 6.38 -12.62 -7.64
C ASP A 74 5.96 -12.18 -9.04
N LEU A 75 6.30 -10.93 -9.37
CA LEU A 75 6.03 -10.32 -10.67
C LEU A 75 7.09 -10.66 -11.73
N LEU A 76 8.19 -11.30 -11.33
CA LEU A 76 9.29 -11.67 -12.23
C LEU A 76 9.10 -13.02 -12.89
N ALA A 77 8.56 -14.00 -12.14
CA ALA A 77 8.47 -15.39 -12.60
C ALA A 77 7.49 -15.57 -13.75
N GLU A 78 7.98 -16.05 -14.90
CA GLU A 78 7.18 -16.27 -16.11
C GLU A 78 6.05 -17.28 -15.89
N ASP A 79 6.33 -18.35 -15.14
CA ASP A 79 5.36 -19.41 -14.83
C ASP A 79 4.30 -18.98 -13.80
N ASN A 80 4.58 -17.93 -13.01
CA ASN A 80 3.61 -17.34 -12.09
C ASN A 80 2.71 -16.29 -12.77
N TYR A 81 3.11 -15.70 -13.88
CA TYR A 81 2.39 -14.61 -14.53
C TYR A 81 0.92 -14.91 -14.85
N PRO A 82 0.55 -16.11 -15.37
CA PRO A 82 -0.87 -16.47 -15.58
C PRO A 82 -1.68 -16.47 -14.26
N ASN A 83 -1.07 -16.89 -13.14
CA ASN A 83 -1.69 -16.85 -11.83
C ASN A 83 -1.91 -15.39 -11.35
N VAL A 84 -0.93 -14.51 -11.56
CA VAL A 84 -1.07 -13.08 -11.24
C VAL A 84 -2.20 -12.45 -12.05
N LEU A 85 -2.31 -12.73 -13.36
CA LEU A 85 -3.42 -12.24 -14.19
C LEU A 85 -4.78 -12.75 -13.71
N LYS A 86 -4.85 -13.99 -13.22
CA LYS A 86 -6.07 -14.51 -12.59
C LYS A 86 -6.41 -13.77 -11.30
N GLN A 87 -5.42 -13.45 -10.46
CA GLN A 87 -5.64 -12.66 -9.26
C GLN A 87 -6.19 -11.28 -9.60
N VAL A 88 -5.72 -10.63 -10.69
CA VAL A 88 -6.29 -9.35 -11.17
C VAL A 88 -7.79 -9.51 -11.47
N ASP A 89 -8.20 -10.56 -12.20
CA ASP A 89 -9.61 -10.81 -12.48
C ASP A 89 -10.43 -11.05 -11.20
N ASP A 90 -9.91 -11.85 -10.30
CA ASP A 90 -10.56 -12.20 -9.04
C ASP A 90 -10.76 -10.96 -8.15
N ILE A 91 -9.71 -10.14 -7.99
CA ILE A 91 -9.74 -8.93 -7.14
C ILE A 91 -10.60 -7.84 -7.78
N CYS A 92 -10.34 -7.51 -9.06
CA CYS A 92 -11.11 -6.48 -9.76
C CYS A 92 -12.58 -6.87 -9.88
N GLY A 93 -12.87 -8.16 -10.07
CA GLY A 93 -14.22 -8.70 -10.10
C GLY A 93 -15.00 -8.50 -8.80
N ILE A 94 -14.32 -8.36 -7.65
CA ILE A 94 -14.94 -8.04 -6.36
C ILE A 94 -15.02 -6.53 -6.17
N ILE A 95 -13.88 -5.81 -6.19
CA ILE A 95 -13.84 -4.40 -5.81
C ILE A 95 -14.70 -3.51 -6.70
N THR A 96 -14.93 -3.88 -7.96
CA THR A 96 -15.80 -3.13 -8.86
C THR A 96 -17.29 -3.32 -8.62
N LYS A 97 -17.69 -4.36 -7.86
CA LYS A 97 -19.08 -4.66 -7.50
C LYS A 97 -19.47 -4.14 -6.13
N LEU A 98 -18.51 -3.79 -5.29
CA LEU A 98 -18.74 -3.20 -3.97
C LEU A 98 -19.22 -1.74 -4.08
N PRO A 99 -19.82 -1.15 -3.03
CA PRO A 99 -20.26 0.23 -3.03
C PRO A 99 -19.15 1.19 -3.44
N LYS A 100 -19.45 2.08 -4.40
CA LYS A 100 -18.47 3.02 -4.94
C LYS A 100 -18.18 4.15 -3.98
N LEU A 101 -16.91 4.48 -3.85
CA LEU A 101 -16.47 5.69 -3.17
C LEU A 101 -16.69 6.93 -4.04
N PRO A 102 -16.90 8.11 -3.44
CA PRO A 102 -16.95 9.36 -4.19
C PRO A 102 -15.60 9.65 -4.88
N THR A 103 -15.68 10.32 -6.02
CA THR A 103 -14.50 10.85 -6.70
C THR A 103 -14.39 12.33 -6.39
N GLU A 104 -13.27 12.74 -5.81
CA GLU A 104 -13.06 14.12 -5.43
C GLU A 104 -12.77 15.03 -6.64
N PRO A 105 -13.23 16.29 -6.63
CA PRO A 105 -12.83 17.24 -7.66
C PRO A 105 -11.32 17.38 -7.73
N GLY A 106 -10.73 17.10 -8.90
CA GLY A 106 -9.28 17.11 -9.12
C GLY A 106 -8.57 15.80 -8.83
N GLN A 107 -9.25 14.78 -8.33
CA GLN A 107 -8.73 13.42 -8.26
C GLN A 107 -8.52 12.88 -9.67
N ARG A 108 -7.34 12.34 -9.95
CA ARG A 108 -6.94 11.95 -11.30
C ARG A 108 -7.67 10.70 -11.81
N TYR A 109 -7.84 9.71 -10.96
CA TYR A 109 -8.54 8.47 -11.27
C TYR A 109 -9.46 8.09 -10.10
N PRO A 110 -10.67 7.58 -10.37
CA PRO A 110 -11.59 7.14 -9.32
C PRO A 110 -11.06 5.89 -8.60
N ALA A 111 -11.36 5.78 -7.30
CA ALA A 111 -11.24 4.52 -6.58
C ALA A 111 -12.37 3.54 -7.02
N PRO A 112 -12.19 2.21 -6.86
CA PRO A 112 -11.05 1.55 -6.26
C PRO A 112 -9.85 1.40 -7.19
N TYR A 113 -8.64 1.33 -6.59
CA TYR A 113 -7.39 1.07 -7.29
C TYR A 113 -6.99 -0.40 -7.24
N LEU A 114 -6.07 -0.81 -8.11
CA LEU A 114 -5.31 -2.06 -7.95
C LEU A 114 -3.86 -1.71 -7.62
N THR A 115 -3.47 -1.92 -6.38
CA THR A 115 -2.08 -1.77 -5.94
C THR A 115 -1.27 -2.98 -6.40
N VAL A 116 -0.14 -2.74 -7.04
CA VAL A 116 0.71 -3.80 -7.63
C VAL A 116 2.09 -3.74 -6.98
N MET A 117 2.42 -4.77 -6.20
CA MET A 117 3.66 -4.90 -5.44
C MET A 117 4.39 -6.18 -5.82
N ASP A 118 5.70 -6.07 -6.04
CA ASP A 118 6.59 -7.20 -6.23
C ASP A 118 7.08 -7.77 -4.89
N TRP A 119 7.04 -9.10 -4.75
CA TRP A 119 7.44 -9.81 -3.54
C TRP A 119 7.84 -11.26 -3.82
N GLY A 120 8.46 -11.91 -2.83
CA GLY A 120 8.74 -13.36 -2.88
C GLY A 120 10.20 -13.69 -3.21
N HIS A 121 11.08 -12.71 -3.20
CA HIS A 121 12.50 -12.86 -3.56
C HIS A 121 13.37 -12.88 -2.30
N ASP A 122 13.85 -14.07 -1.90
CA ASP A 122 14.58 -14.27 -0.63
C ASP A 122 15.79 -13.35 -0.47
N GLU A 123 16.58 -13.16 -1.55
CA GLU A 123 17.74 -12.27 -1.52
C GLU A 123 17.37 -10.80 -1.38
N ARG A 124 16.25 -10.37 -1.94
CA ARG A 124 15.75 -9.00 -1.81
C ARG A 124 15.18 -8.74 -0.42
N ASP A 125 14.35 -9.66 0.09
CA ASP A 125 13.81 -9.60 1.44
C ASP A 125 14.93 -9.56 2.51
N TYR A 126 15.97 -10.39 2.33
CA TYR A 126 17.13 -10.36 3.21
C TYR A 126 17.90 -9.05 3.18
N ASN A 127 17.92 -8.35 2.03
CA ASN A 127 18.64 -7.09 1.85
C ASN A 127 17.71 -5.86 1.80
N ALA A 128 16.47 -5.96 2.30
CA ALA A 128 15.55 -4.84 2.37
C ALA A 128 16.16 -3.66 3.14
N GLY A 129 16.08 -2.45 2.57
CA GLY A 129 16.73 -1.25 3.11
C GLY A 129 18.25 -1.14 2.85
N HIS A 130 18.91 -2.17 2.29
CA HIS A 130 20.36 -2.21 2.05
C HIS A 130 20.70 -2.05 0.57
N SER A 131 20.54 -0.84 0.04
CA SER A 131 20.76 -0.53 -1.38
C SER A 131 22.16 -0.90 -1.90
N ASP A 132 23.18 -0.88 -1.03
CA ASP A 132 24.57 -1.23 -1.33
C ASP A 132 24.80 -2.74 -1.51
N ARG A 133 23.86 -3.58 -1.09
CA ARG A 133 23.98 -5.05 -1.08
C ARG A 133 22.88 -5.75 -1.85
N ALA A 134 21.70 -5.15 -1.93
CA ALA A 134 20.55 -5.74 -2.60
C ALA A 134 20.84 -5.99 -4.09
N PRO A 135 20.64 -7.22 -4.58
CA PRO A 135 20.88 -7.53 -5.99
C PRO A 135 19.94 -6.75 -6.89
N ARG A 136 20.39 -6.39 -8.08
CA ARG A 136 19.58 -5.77 -9.13
C ARG A 136 19.27 -6.79 -10.22
N LEU A 137 18.11 -6.64 -10.85
CA LEU A 137 17.75 -7.47 -11.99
C LEU A 137 18.68 -7.19 -13.19
N SER A 138 18.94 -8.23 -13.98
CA SER A 138 19.48 -8.06 -15.33
C SER A 138 18.55 -7.23 -16.20
N ASP A 139 19.01 -6.64 -17.30
CA ASP A 139 18.15 -5.89 -18.20
C ASP A 139 17.07 -6.77 -18.84
N GLU A 140 17.34 -8.06 -19.06
CA GLU A 140 16.38 -9.03 -19.57
C GLU A 140 15.27 -9.32 -18.55
N ASP A 141 15.63 -9.61 -17.30
CA ASP A 141 14.67 -9.86 -16.22
C ASP A 141 13.85 -8.62 -15.91
N TRP A 142 14.49 -7.46 -15.90
CA TRP A 142 13.78 -6.18 -15.76
C TRP A 142 12.77 -5.96 -16.87
N ALA A 143 13.15 -6.18 -18.12
CA ALA A 143 12.23 -6.02 -19.27
C ALA A 143 11.04 -6.98 -19.18
N ARG A 144 11.28 -8.23 -18.73
CA ARG A 144 10.22 -9.21 -18.47
C ARG A 144 9.27 -8.73 -17.39
N MET A 145 9.76 -8.32 -16.23
CA MET A 145 8.93 -7.77 -15.13
C MET A 145 8.12 -6.55 -15.58
N MET A 146 8.73 -5.62 -16.33
CA MET A 146 8.00 -4.47 -16.89
C MET A 146 6.92 -4.90 -17.89
N GLY A 147 7.15 -5.97 -18.64
CA GLY A 147 6.14 -6.58 -19.51
C GLY A 147 4.95 -7.13 -18.70
N HIS A 148 5.23 -7.85 -17.61
CA HIS A 148 4.20 -8.37 -16.71
C HIS A 148 3.39 -7.24 -16.05
N ILE A 149 4.04 -6.20 -15.54
CA ILE A 149 3.34 -5.04 -14.94
C ILE A 149 2.45 -4.33 -15.96
N LYS A 150 2.88 -4.17 -17.22
CA LYS A 150 2.04 -3.61 -18.28
C LYS A 150 0.79 -4.48 -18.51
N GLY A 151 0.95 -5.80 -18.63
CA GLY A 151 -0.17 -6.71 -18.82
C GLY A 151 -1.13 -6.74 -17.62
N ILE A 152 -0.62 -6.65 -16.37
CA ILE A 152 -1.43 -6.48 -15.16
C ILE A 152 -2.25 -5.18 -15.25
N ALA A 153 -1.62 -4.07 -15.64
CA ALA A 153 -2.30 -2.78 -15.75
C ALA A 153 -3.36 -2.77 -16.85
N GLU A 154 -3.07 -3.34 -18.01
CA GLU A 154 -4.04 -3.52 -19.13
C GLU A 154 -5.22 -4.38 -18.70
N LYS A 155 -4.95 -5.46 -17.96
CA LYS A 155 -5.98 -6.35 -17.43
C LYS A 155 -6.88 -5.61 -16.41
N ALA A 156 -6.29 -4.87 -15.47
CA ALA A 156 -7.04 -4.05 -14.52
C ALA A 156 -7.89 -2.97 -15.24
N ALA A 157 -7.32 -2.32 -16.26
CA ALA A 157 -8.03 -1.34 -17.08
C ALA A 157 -9.24 -1.93 -17.81
N SER A 158 -9.22 -3.22 -18.20
CA SER A 158 -10.37 -3.91 -18.78
C SER A 158 -11.56 -4.03 -17.80
N TRP A 159 -11.30 -3.93 -16.49
CA TRP A 159 -12.29 -3.85 -15.43
C TRP A 159 -12.68 -2.39 -15.07
N GLY A 160 -12.06 -1.39 -15.71
CA GLY A 160 -12.22 0.02 -15.36
C GLY A 160 -11.46 0.41 -14.08
N VAL A 161 -10.48 -0.40 -13.66
CA VAL A 161 -9.68 -0.18 -12.45
C VAL A 161 -8.31 0.38 -12.83
N ARG A 162 -7.87 1.41 -12.12
CA ARG A 162 -6.52 1.99 -12.27
C ARG A 162 -5.50 1.16 -11.50
N ALA A 163 -4.52 0.61 -12.21
CA ALA A 163 -3.36 -0.02 -11.59
C ALA A 163 -2.35 1.05 -11.14
N VAL A 164 -1.83 0.89 -9.93
CA VAL A 164 -0.79 1.75 -9.34
C VAL A 164 0.33 0.88 -8.80
N VAL A 165 1.56 1.09 -9.28
CA VAL A 165 2.71 0.32 -8.81
C VAL A 165 3.19 0.90 -7.48
N HIS A 166 3.35 0.02 -6.51
CA HIS A 166 3.80 0.37 -5.17
C HIS A 166 5.22 -0.17 -4.95
N PRO A 167 6.24 0.71 -4.89
CA PRO A 167 7.58 0.31 -4.49
C PRO A 167 7.59 -0.20 -3.06
N HIS A 168 8.09 -1.43 -2.83
CA HIS A 168 8.02 -2.11 -1.54
C HIS A 168 9.40 -2.62 -1.11
N ALA A 169 9.77 -2.40 0.15
CA ALA A 169 11.02 -2.90 0.73
C ALA A 169 11.07 -4.43 0.66
N GLY A 170 12.13 -4.97 0.05
CA GLY A 170 12.31 -6.40 -0.18
C GLY A 170 11.80 -6.93 -1.51
N GLY A 171 11.18 -6.09 -2.37
CA GLY A 171 10.90 -6.41 -3.77
C GLY A 171 11.99 -5.90 -4.72
N TYR A 172 11.87 -6.18 -6.02
CA TYR A 172 12.77 -5.64 -7.05
C TYR A 172 12.41 -4.23 -7.53
N ILE A 173 11.39 -3.61 -6.94
CA ILE A 173 11.06 -2.20 -7.11
C ILE A 173 11.04 -1.58 -5.71
N GLU A 174 12.22 -1.26 -5.19
CA GLU A 174 12.39 -0.73 -3.83
C GLU A 174 13.19 0.58 -3.82
N PHE A 175 14.36 0.60 -4.48
CA PHE A 175 15.32 1.70 -4.36
C PHE A 175 15.14 2.79 -5.42
N ALA A 176 15.79 3.93 -5.20
CA ALA A 176 15.70 5.12 -6.04
C ALA A 176 15.94 4.85 -7.53
N ASP A 177 17.00 4.08 -7.84
CA ASP A 177 17.36 3.71 -9.20
C ASP A 177 16.29 2.83 -9.87
N GLU A 178 15.67 1.94 -9.12
CA GLU A 178 14.62 1.04 -9.59
C GLU A 178 13.31 1.78 -9.83
N ILE A 179 12.92 2.69 -8.92
CA ILE A 179 11.72 3.51 -9.09
C ILE A 179 11.87 4.47 -10.28
N ASP A 180 13.07 5.06 -10.45
CA ASP A 180 13.37 5.90 -11.60
C ASP A 180 13.34 5.11 -12.92
N LYS A 181 13.84 3.87 -12.91
CA LYS A 181 13.81 2.97 -14.06
C LYS A 181 12.38 2.55 -14.40
N LEU A 182 11.58 2.17 -13.39
CA LEU A 182 10.15 1.90 -13.54
C LEU A 182 9.41 3.11 -14.17
N ALA A 183 9.62 4.30 -13.62
CA ALA A 183 8.95 5.51 -14.08
C ALA A 183 9.28 5.88 -15.52
N ARG A 184 10.46 5.52 -16.02
CA ARG A 184 10.87 5.69 -17.40
C ARG A 184 10.26 4.62 -18.32
N ASP A 185 10.20 3.36 -17.85
CA ASP A 185 9.90 2.20 -18.69
C ASP A 185 8.39 1.87 -18.72
N ILE A 186 7.61 2.31 -17.72
CA ILE A 186 6.14 2.22 -17.69
C ILE A 186 5.54 3.61 -17.92
N PRO A 187 4.82 3.82 -19.04
CA PRO A 187 4.12 5.08 -19.28
C PRO A 187 3.09 5.39 -18.19
N LYS A 188 2.97 6.67 -17.81
CA LYS A 188 2.06 7.09 -16.72
C LYS A 188 0.57 6.94 -17.04
N ASP A 189 0.21 6.80 -18.29
CA ASP A 189 -1.15 6.48 -18.73
C ASP A 189 -1.46 4.98 -18.63
N VAL A 190 -0.44 4.10 -18.65
CA VAL A 190 -0.57 2.66 -18.43
C VAL A 190 -0.73 2.36 -16.95
N ALA A 191 0.21 2.78 -16.10
CA ALA A 191 0.12 2.62 -14.65
C ALA A 191 0.61 3.86 -13.91
N GLY A 192 -0.08 4.18 -12.79
CA GLY A 192 0.35 5.20 -11.85
C GLY A 192 1.36 4.69 -10.84
N LEU A 193 1.66 5.55 -9.87
CA LEU A 193 2.41 5.17 -8.68
C LEU A 193 1.51 5.27 -7.45
N CYS A 194 1.69 4.31 -6.56
CA CYS A 194 1.32 4.38 -5.15
C CYS A 194 2.61 4.51 -4.35
N LEU A 195 3.03 5.72 -4.02
CA LEU A 195 4.21 5.92 -3.19
C LEU A 195 3.83 5.76 -1.71
N ASP A 196 4.65 4.98 -1.00
CA ASP A 196 4.50 4.78 0.44
C ASP A 196 5.59 5.53 1.19
N THR A 197 5.17 6.38 2.12
CA THR A 197 6.08 7.24 2.87
C THR A 197 7.07 6.45 3.74
N GLY A 198 6.63 5.34 4.33
CA GLY A 198 7.48 4.48 5.14
C GLY A 198 8.45 3.65 4.32
N HIS A 199 8.01 3.03 3.21
CA HIS A 199 8.91 2.28 2.33
C HIS A 199 9.96 3.17 1.69
N LEU A 200 9.60 4.39 1.27
CA LEU A 200 10.58 5.38 0.79
C LEU A 200 11.63 5.66 1.86
N TRP A 201 11.19 5.99 3.08
CA TRP A 201 12.12 6.27 4.18
C TRP A 201 12.97 5.06 4.55
N TYR A 202 12.34 3.88 4.66
CA TYR A 202 13.02 2.62 4.98
C TYR A 202 14.17 2.33 4.01
N SER A 203 13.98 2.66 2.74
CA SER A 203 14.95 2.44 1.66
C SER A 203 15.84 3.66 1.37
N GLY A 204 15.93 4.60 2.32
CA GLY A 204 16.86 5.75 2.28
C GLY A 204 16.44 6.92 1.40
N MET A 205 15.15 7.03 1.10
CA MET A 205 14.59 8.12 0.28
C MET A 205 13.70 9.05 1.14
N ASP A 206 13.84 10.36 0.96
CA ASP A 206 12.99 11.34 1.63
C ASP A 206 11.59 11.42 0.97
N PRO A 207 10.50 11.07 1.68
CA PRO A 207 9.16 11.05 1.10
C PRO A 207 8.72 12.40 0.53
N VAL A 208 9.07 13.51 1.17
CA VAL A 208 8.75 14.87 0.69
C VAL A 208 9.31 15.12 -0.71
N THR A 209 10.56 14.76 -0.91
CA THR A 209 11.25 14.87 -2.21
C THR A 209 10.61 13.96 -3.27
N TRP A 210 10.28 12.73 -2.90
CA TRP A 210 9.78 11.72 -3.84
C TRP A 210 8.32 11.95 -4.23
N LEU A 211 7.47 12.38 -3.32
CA LEU A 211 6.09 12.80 -3.62
C LEU A 211 6.09 13.98 -4.61
N ARG A 212 6.96 14.96 -4.42
CA ARG A 212 7.13 16.10 -5.33
C ARG A 212 7.65 15.66 -6.70
N LYS A 213 8.66 14.78 -6.73
CA LYS A 213 9.28 14.28 -7.96
C LYS A 213 8.30 13.58 -8.89
N TYR A 214 7.38 12.81 -8.34
CA TYR A 214 6.43 12.00 -9.10
C TYR A 214 4.99 12.49 -9.05
N ALA A 215 4.78 13.75 -8.70
CA ALA A 215 3.45 14.36 -8.59
C ALA A 215 2.54 14.13 -9.81
N ASP A 216 3.13 14.09 -11.03
CA ASP A 216 2.39 13.95 -12.29
C ASP A 216 1.90 12.51 -12.57
N ARG A 217 2.28 11.52 -11.77
CA ARG A 217 1.85 10.13 -11.86
C ARG A 217 1.50 9.49 -10.51
N LEU A 218 1.41 10.30 -9.45
CA LEU A 218 1.02 9.88 -8.12
C LEU A 218 -0.51 9.77 -8.05
N ASP A 219 -1.04 8.57 -8.22
CA ASP A 219 -2.49 8.34 -8.29
C ASP A 219 -3.07 7.85 -6.96
N TYR A 220 -2.24 7.28 -6.09
CA TYR A 220 -2.59 6.79 -4.76
C TYR A 220 -1.39 6.90 -3.81
N ILE A 221 -1.62 6.91 -2.51
CA ILE A 221 -0.53 7.10 -1.53
C ILE A 221 -0.77 6.20 -0.31
N HIS A 222 0.29 5.53 0.15
CA HIS A 222 0.31 4.89 1.46
C HIS A 222 1.11 5.72 2.47
N PHE A 223 0.61 5.76 3.68
CA PHE A 223 1.24 6.42 4.82
C PHE A 223 1.67 5.39 5.85
N LYS A 224 2.96 5.34 6.11
CA LYS A 224 3.57 4.59 7.21
C LYS A 224 4.50 5.50 8.00
N ASP A 225 4.60 5.28 9.29
CA ASP A 225 5.61 5.94 10.13
C ASP A 225 6.54 4.91 10.77
N ILE A 226 7.78 5.30 11.01
CA ILE A 226 8.86 4.38 11.36
C ILE A 226 9.38 4.67 12.76
N ASN A 227 9.39 3.64 13.61
CA ASN A 227 10.03 3.69 14.91
C ASN A 227 11.55 3.70 14.77
N GLU A 228 12.17 4.84 15.06
CA GLU A 228 13.60 5.08 14.87
C GLU A 228 14.49 4.01 15.53
N LYS A 229 14.17 3.66 16.78
CA LYS A 229 14.99 2.71 17.55
C LYS A 229 14.94 1.31 16.92
N VAL A 230 13.74 0.84 16.62
CA VAL A 230 13.57 -0.52 16.05
C VAL A 230 14.13 -0.57 14.63
N TYR A 231 13.91 0.47 13.82
CA TYR A 231 14.46 0.57 12.47
C TYR A 231 16.00 0.49 12.45
N LYS A 232 16.67 1.24 13.36
CA LYS A 232 18.13 1.19 13.48
C LYS A 232 18.63 -0.21 13.89
N GLU A 233 17.91 -0.88 14.80
CA GLU A 233 18.20 -2.27 15.19
C GLU A 233 18.05 -3.20 13.99
N VAL A 234 16.92 -3.13 13.29
CA VAL A 234 16.60 -3.96 12.12
C VAL A 234 17.69 -3.86 11.04
N LEU A 235 18.08 -2.64 10.67
CA LEU A 235 19.15 -2.45 9.70
C LEU A 235 20.51 -2.91 10.20
N SER A 236 20.89 -2.58 11.44
CA SER A 236 22.23 -2.95 11.97
C SER A 236 22.40 -4.44 12.20
N GLU A 237 21.33 -5.15 12.53
CA GLU A 237 21.33 -6.60 12.74
C GLU A 237 20.93 -7.39 11.48
N HIS A 238 20.64 -6.70 10.38
CA HIS A 238 20.27 -7.29 9.10
C HIS A 238 19.01 -8.18 9.20
N ILE A 239 17.98 -7.67 9.90
CA ILE A 239 16.72 -8.35 10.11
C ILE A 239 15.82 -8.15 8.89
N ARG A 240 15.13 -9.19 8.45
CA ARG A 240 14.17 -9.14 7.34
C ARG A 240 13.01 -8.16 7.60
N PHE A 241 12.44 -7.61 6.54
CA PHE A 241 11.42 -6.56 6.64
C PHE A 241 10.24 -6.94 7.55
N PHE A 242 9.54 -8.03 7.28
CA PHE A 242 8.38 -8.44 8.07
C PHE A 242 8.72 -8.89 9.50
N GLU A 243 9.92 -9.45 9.71
CA GLU A 243 10.39 -9.70 11.07
C GLU A 243 10.58 -8.40 11.84
N GLY A 244 11.14 -7.37 11.18
CA GLY A 244 11.24 -6.02 11.71
C GLY A 244 9.86 -5.40 12.03
N CYS A 245 8.87 -5.58 11.15
CA CYS A 245 7.50 -5.17 11.41
C CYS A 245 6.92 -5.87 12.64
N GLY A 246 7.15 -7.17 12.80
CA GLY A 246 6.77 -7.94 14.00
C GLY A 246 7.43 -7.42 15.28
N LYS A 247 8.62 -6.83 15.19
CA LYS A 247 9.31 -6.16 16.31
C LYS A 247 8.81 -4.72 16.57
N GLY A 248 7.95 -4.17 15.69
CA GLY A 248 7.38 -2.83 15.80
C GLY A 248 8.20 -1.75 15.09
N SER A 249 8.84 -2.06 13.97
CA SER A 249 9.50 -1.07 13.12
C SER A 249 8.52 -0.06 12.54
N MET A 250 7.27 -0.47 12.28
CA MET A 250 6.17 0.43 11.93
C MET A 250 5.42 0.87 13.17
N CYS A 251 5.10 2.15 13.28
CA CYS A 251 4.45 2.76 14.44
C CYS A 251 3.27 3.66 14.02
N PRO A 252 2.41 4.08 14.96
CA PRO A 252 1.33 5.01 14.65
C PRO A 252 1.86 6.31 14.03
N ILE A 253 1.16 6.81 13.01
CA ILE A 253 1.51 8.06 12.31
C ILE A 253 1.66 9.21 13.31
N GLY A 254 2.76 9.97 13.18
CA GLY A 254 3.09 11.09 14.05
C GLY A 254 3.86 10.71 15.32
N THR A 255 4.17 9.42 15.50
CA THR A 255 5.01 8.95 16.63
C THR A 255 6.39 8.47 16.20
N GLY A 256 6.67 8.45 14.91
CA GLY A 256 7.91 7.98 14.31
C GLY A 256 8.83 9.09 13.80
N MET A 257 9.56 8.77 12.74
CA MET A 257 10.64 9.61 12.20
C MET A 257 10.20 10.56 11.10
N LEU A 258 9.01 10.35 10.49
CA LEU A 258 8.62 11.05 9.28
C LEU A 258 8.02 12.43 9.58
N ASP A 259 8.35 13.44 8.76
CA ASP A 259 7.82 14.80 8.87
C ASP A 259 6.46 14.92 8.16
N TYR A 260 5.40 14.46 8.82
CA TYR A 260 4.03 14.53 8.29
C TYR A 260 3.50 15.95 8.06
N PRO A 261 3.85 16.99 8.86
CA PRO A 261 3.58 18.38 8.51
C PRO A 261 4.16 18.80 7.16
N ALA A 262 5.41 18.41 6.85
CA ALA A 262 6.01 18.68 5.55
C ALA A 262 5.35 17.86 4.41
N ILE A 263 5.01 16.60 4.67
CA ILE A 263 4.26 15.76 3.72
C ILE A 263 2.89 16.39 3.42
N TYR A 264 2.13 16.81 4.44
CA TYR A 264 0.86 17.51 4.27
C TYR A 264 0.99 18.75 3.39
N LYS A 265 2.00 19.58 3.67
CA LYS A 265 2.27 20.79 2.90
C LYS A 265 2.53 20.50 1.43
N VAL A 266 3.37 19.51 1.13
CA VAL A 266 3.64 19.09 -0.28
C VAL A 266 2.36 18.67 -0.97
N LEU A 267 1.56 17.80 -0.33
CA LEU A 267 0.34 17.26 -0.91
C LEU A 267 -0.70 18.36 -1.18
N THR A 268 -0.85 19.30 -0.26
CA THR A 268 -1.91 20.33 -0.34
C THR A 268 -1.49 21.59 -1.07
N GLU A 269 -0.30 22.13 -0.80
CA GLU A 269 0.11 23.44 -1.31
C GLU A 269 0.93 23.35 -2.61
N GLU A 270 1.67 22.25 -2.84
CA GLU A 270 2.59 22.17 -3.97
C GLU A 270 2.04 21.31 -5.12
N ILE A 271 1.56 20.09 -4.82
CA ILE A 271 1.10 19.16 -5.86
C ILE A 271 -0.42 19.09 -6.00
N HIS A 272 -1.16 19.69 -5.06
CA HIS A 272 -2.62 19.74 -5.04
C HIS A 272 -3.28 18.36 -5.20
N TYR A 273 -2.78 17.38 -4.42
CA TYR A 273 -3.32 16.03 -4.41
C TYR A 273 -4.74 16.03 -3.85
N ASN A 274 -5.63 15.27 -4.50
CA ASN A 274 -7.01 15.05 -4.05
C ASN A 274 -7.35 13.56 -4.14
N GLY A 275 -8.14 13.06 -3.21
CA GLY A 275 -8.58 11.68 -3.18
C GLY A 275 -8.24 10.98 -1.87
N TYR A 276 -7.62 9.81 -1.94
CA TYR A 276 -7.47 8.92 -0.80
C TYR A 276 -6.00 8.69 -0.47
N ILE A 277 -5.70 8.63 0.84
CA ILE A 277 -4.45 8.10 1.38
C ILE A 277 -4.79 6.92 2.29
N THR A 278 -3.95 5.90 2.30
CA THR A 278 -4.13 4.72 3.15
C THR A 278 -3.06 4.65 4.21
N VAL A 279 -3.49 4.58 5.46
CA VAL A 279 -2.60 4.32 6.60
C VAL A 279 -2.33 2.82 6.66
N GLU A 280 -1.05 2.48 6.69
CA GLU A 280 -0.56 1.13 6.90
C GLU A 280 0.37 1.04 8.10
N GLN A 281 0.28 -0.04 8.83
CA GLN A 281 1.15 -0.37 9.95
C GLN A 281 1.18 -1.88 10.10
N GLU A 282 2.07 -2.53 9.39
CA GLU A 282 2.24 -3.98 9.47
C GLU A 282 2.58 -4.39 10.90
N ARG A 283 1.94 -5.47 11.34
CA ARG A 283 2.15 -6.03 12.66
C ARG A 283 1.89 -7.53 12.70
N ASP A 284 2.40 -8.16 13.72
CA ASP A 284 2.02 -9.52 14.05
C ASP A 284 0.53 -9.58 14.45
N PRO A 285 -0.31 -10.43 13.85
CA PRO A 285 -1.74 -10.51 14.18
C PRO A 285 -2.00 -10.92 15.64
N ARG A 286 -1.03 -11.52 16.33
CA ARG A 286 -1.10 -11.80 17.78
C ARG A 286 -1.15 -10.51 18.62
N ASN A 287 -0.75 -9.38 18.06
CA ASN A 287 -0.77 -8.06 18.70
C ASN A 287 -2.01 -7.22 18.34
N VAL A 288 -3.03 -7.82 17.75
CA VAL A 288 -4.26 -7.15 17.28
C VAL A 288 -5.03 -6.39 18.37
N ALA A 289 -4.82 -6.70 19.63
CA ALA A 289 -5.49 -6.02 20.75
C ALA A 289 -5.21 -4.52 20.84
N THR A 290 -4.11 -4.05 20.27
CA THR A 290 -3.75 -2.63 20.25
C THR A 290 -4.10 -1.91 18.94
N SER A 291 -4.57 -2.64 17.91
CA SER A 291 -4.80 -2.11 16.57
C SER A 291 -5.74 -0.91 16.57
N LEU A 292 -6.92 -1.01 17.17
CA LEU A 292 -7.88 0.10 17.21
C LEU A 292 -7.28 1.36 17.84
N ARG A 293 -6.55 1.22 18.96
CA ARG A 293 -5.87 2.35 19.61
C ARG A 293 -4.88 3.02 18.65
N ASP A 294 -4.07 2.22 17.96
CA ASP A 294 -2.97 2.71 17.14
C ASP A 294 -3.48 3.35 15.84
N VAL A 295 -4.46 2.72 15.17
CA VAL A 295 -5.07 3.30 13.95
C VAL A 295 -5.86 4.55 14.26
N LYS A 296 -6.55 4.60 15.43
CA LYS A 296 -7.25 5.80 15.87
C LYS A 296 -6.27 6.94 16.17
N ALA A 297 -5.16 6.65 16.82
CA ALA A 297 -4.12 7.65 17.10
C ALA A 297 -3.54 8.24 15.80
N SER A 298 -3.28 7.39 14.79
CA SER A 298 -2.86 7.82 13.46
C SER A 298 -3.90 8.71 12.79
N CYS A 299 -5.18 8.33 12.83
CA CYS A 299 -6.28 9.08 12.25
C CYS A 299 -6.45 10.45 12.95
N ASP A 300 -6.48 10.47 14.28
CA ASP A 300 -6.61 11.69 15.08
C ASP A 300 -5.45 12.67 14.79
N TYR A 301 -4.22 12.17 14.67
CA TYR A 301 -3.07 12.98 14.31
C TYR A 301 -3.18 13.55 12.90
N LEU A 302 -3.54 12.75 11.90
CA LEU A 302 -3.71 13.21 10.53
C LEU A 302 -4.85 14.24 10.41
N HIS A 303 -5.97 14.05 11.11
CA HIS A 303 -7.02 15.07 11.20
C HIS A 303 -6.52 16.39 11.79
N SER A 304 -5.62 16.33 12.79
CA SER A 304 -5.03 17.55 13.38
C SER A 304 -4.17 18.34 12.39
N LEU A 305 -3.68 17.71 11.33
CA LEU A 305 -2.95 18.35 10.22
C LEU A 305 -3.88 18.89 9.13
N GLY A 306 -5.14 18.42 9.06
CA GLY A 306 -6.12 18.85 8.06
C GLY A 306 -6.52 17.81 7.03
N PHE A 307 -6.09 16.54 7.16
CA PHE A 307 -6.66 15.43 6.40
C PHE A 307 -8.11 15.14 6.85
N GLU A 308 -8.93 14.51 5.98
CA GLU A 308 -10.37 14.28 6.23
C GLU A 308 -10.74 12.81 6.45
#